data_76aa210fabc6d38f3d6c98fb435783c2
#
_entry.id   76aa210fabc6d38f3d6c98fb435783c2
#
_cell.length_a   1.000
_cell.length_b   1.000
_cell.length_c   1.000
_cell.angle_alpha   90.00
_cell.angle_beta   90.00
_cell.angle_gamma   90.00
#
_symmetry.space_group_name_H-M   'P 1'
#
loop_
_entity.id
_entity.type
_entity.pdbx_description
1 polymer ?
#
loop_
_entity_poly.entity_id
_entity_poly.type
_entity_poly.pdbx_seq_one_letter_code
_entity_poly.pdbx_strand_id
1 'polypeptide(L)'
;TFHGKQSTVMDNNQPKPLFKPNVQATADEQSLQQVQGSIARLQLDDYDFSASDIAKATLLKAAIRIDDPSYVTDYGAEACQQSETILNQLNTISRNDYAEGVRKYLGYILTDTQKVDIEAISKGGEKSFFSRLFSNGISTKSDFLGLERDIKSNMTFCQNRLNQLKKTQQIFSELFAKNEQQFKDLTLYLLAGQLRLEEEQQLMQQQNPVAANVFAQQALIDKQNALSRFERRLQTLKVLRHTVLLRIGQLRLEQQNTLTLIDQANETLNLVVPAWKQQILALFSLSSSDNNSLLYQQLADTQQSLHQKLLSLNETKERS
;
A
#
# COMPACT_ATOMS: atom_id res chain seq x y z
N THR A 1 20.79 64.54 -27.30
CA THR A 1 20.57 63.93 -26.04
C THR A 1 19.10 63.53 -25.90
N PHE A 2 18.80 62.32 -26.41
CA PHE A 2 17.42 61.80 -26.38
C PHE A 2 17.34 60.62 -25.40
N HIS A 3 16.47 60.75 -24.41
CA HIS A 3 16.08 59.65 -23.53
C HIS A 3 14.88 58.93 -24.19
N GLY A 4 15.08 57.70 -24.59
CA GLY A 4 13.99 56.79 -25.03
C GLY A 4 13.50 55.93 -23.85
N LYS A 5 12.28 56.13 -23.41
CA LYS A 5 11.55 55.26 -22.53
C LYS A 5 10.99 54.08 -23.33
N GLN A 6 11.46 52.87 -23.09
CA GLN A 6 10.81 51.65 -23.53
C GLN A 6 9.70 51.29 -22.50
N SER A 7 8.48 51.38 -22.91
CA SER A 7 7.30 50.88 -22.17
C SER A 7 7.09 49.42 -22.60
N THR A 8 7.27 48.52 -21.64
CA THR A 8 6.95 47.10 -21.79
C THR A 8 5.44 46.90 -21.69
N VAL A 9 4.79 46.63 -22.81
CA VAL A 9 3.40 46.21 -22.87
C VAL A 9 3.34 44.77 -22.41
N MET A 10 2.77 44.50 -21.23
CA MET A 10 2.40 43.16 -20.81
C MET A 10 1.13 42.76 -21.56
N ASP A 11 1.30 41.79 -22.47
CA ASP A 11 0.20 41.14 -23.20
C ASP A 11 -0.51 40.19 -22.23
N ASN A 12 -1.66 40.64 -21.70
CA ASN A 12 -2.48 39.89 -20.75
C ASN A 12 -3.55 39.09 -21.54
N ASN A 13 -3.10 38.09 -22.29
CA ASN A 13 -3.97 37.22 -23.07
C ASN A 13 -4.24 35.91 -22.35
N GLN A 14 -4.88 35.98 -21.16
CA GLN A 14 -5.51 34.81 -20.55
C GLN A 14 -6.89 34.60 -21.19
N PRO A 15 -7.21 33.39 -21.65
CA PRO A 15 -8.53 33.11 -22.17
C PRO A 15 -9.57 33.24 -21.04
N LYS A 16 -10.49 34.19 -21.23
CA LYS A 16 -11.66 34.35 -20.34
C LYS A 16 -12.49 33.07 -20.37
N PRO A 17 -12.89 32.51 -19.23
CA PRO A 17 -13.76 31.36 -19.20
C PRO A 17 -15.11 31.71 -19.86
N LEU A 18 -15.49 30.91 -20.83
CA LEU A 18 -16.72 31.04 -21.65
C LEU A 18 -18.00 30.70 -20.90
N PHE A 19 -17.94 30.41 -19.61
CA PHE A 19 -19.11 30.12 -18.78
C PHE A 19 -19.25 31.19 -17.68
N LYS A 20 -20.15 32.15 -17.93
CA LYS A 20 -20.75 32.93 -16.86
C LYS A 20 -21.82 32.06 -16.21
N PRO A 21 -21.79 31.71 -14.93
CA PRO A 21 -22.91 31.08 -14.26
C PRO A 21 -24.03 32.13 -14.14
N ASN A 22 -25.09 31.97 -14.88
CA ASN A 22 -26.27 32.81 -14.76
C ASN A 22 -27.27 32.10 -13.84
N VAL A 23 -27.54 32.72 -12.71
CA VAL A 23 -28.81 32.70 -11.97
C VAL A 23 -29.38 31.30 -11.62
N GLN A 24 -28.84 30.70 -10.57
CA GLN A 24 -29.54 29.71 -9.73
C GLN A 24 -28.90 29.65 -8.33
N ALA A 25 -28.45 30.78 -7.78
CA ALA A 25 -27.66 30.82 -6.54
C ALA A 25 -28.43 30.33 -5.29
N THR A 26 -29.75 30.43 -5.26
CA THR A 26 -30.55 30.01 -4.10
C THR A 26 -30.91 28.52 -4.09
N ALA A 27 -31.13 27.93 -5.27
CA ALA A 27 -31.34 26.47 -5.41
C ALA A 27 -30.04 25.68 -5.17
N ASP A 28 -28.88 26.24 -5.54
CA ASP A 28 -27.58 25.64 -5.34
C ASP A 28 -27.14 25.67 -3.86
N GLU A 29 -27.44 26.73 -3.11
CA GLU A 29 -27.11 26.79 -1.68
C GLU A 29 -27.90 25.82 -0.84
N GLN A 30 -29.19 25.62 -1.09
CA GLN A 30 -30.01 24.62 -0.39
C GLN A 30 -29.57 23.20 -0.72
N SER A 31 -29.26 22.93 -1.98
CA SER A 31 -28.76 21.61 -2.41
C SER A 31 -27.37 21.32 -1.83
N LEU A 32 -26.49 22.32 -1.72
CA LEU A 32 -25.18 22.17 -1.07
C LEU A 32 -25.30 21.93 0.44
N GLN A 33 -26.20 22.62 1.14
CA GLN A 33 -26.47 22.36 2.56
C GLN A 33 -27.03 20.97 2.80
N GLN A 34 -27.91 20.48 1.93
CA GLN A 34 -28.45 19.14 1.99
C GLN A 34 -27.34 18.08 1.80
N VAL A 35 -26.46 18.29 0.83
CA VAL A 35 -25.31 17.40 0.58
C VAL A 35 -24.37 17.37 1.79
N GLN A 36 -24.02 18.54 2.35
CA GLN A 36 -23.19 18.62 3.55
C GLN A 36 -23.84 17.94 4.76
N GLY A 37 -25.14 18.10 4.95
CA GLY A 37 -25.90 17.43 5.98
C GLY A 37 -25.88 15.90 5.85
N SER A 38 -25.98 15.40 4.62
CA SER A 38 -25.93 13.96 4.33
C SER A 38 -24.52 13.39 4.52
N ILE A 39 -23.47 14.13 4.15
CA ILE A 39 -22.07 13.77 4.38
C ILE A 39 -21.82 13.60 5.89
N ALA A 40 -22.25 14.57 6.70
CA ALA A 40 -22.08 14.53 8.15
C ALA A 40 -22.85 13.36 8.79
N ARG A 41 -24.10 13.09 8.39
CA ARG A 41 -24.89 11.96 8.90
C ARG A 41 -24.28 10.60 8.55
N LEU A 42 -23.72 10.47 7.36
CA LEU A 42 -23.02 9.27 6.92
C LEU A 42 -21.62 9.13 7.53
N GLN A 43 -21.08 10.19 8.15
CA GLN A 43 -19.70 10.26 8.63
C GLN A 43 -18.69 9.99 7.49
N LEU A 44 -18.83 10.73 6.39
CA LEU A 44 -17.95 10.64 5.20
C LEU A 44 -16.88 11.73 5.20
N ASP A 45 -16.56 12.31 6.36
CA ASP A 45 -15.56 13.38 6.53
C ASP A 45 -14.12 12.95 6.20
N ASP A 46 -13.91 11.64 6.04
CA ASP A 46 -12.67 11.01 5.60
C ASP A 46 -12.48 11.03 4.06
N TYR A 47 -13.36 11.69 3.32
CA TYR A 47 -13.30 11.85 1.88
C TYR A 47 -13.57 13.29 1.43
N ASP A 48 -12.62 13.85 0.66
CA ASP A 48 -12.74 15.19 0.09
C ASP A 48 -13.55 15.15 -1.19
N PHE A 49 -14.82 15.60 -1.13
CA PHE A 49 -15.71 15.65 -2.27
C PHE A 49 -15.37 16.78 -3.23
N SER A 50 -14.97 16.46 -4.45
CA SER A 50 -14.85 17.41 -5.53
C SER A 50 -16.24 17.79 -6.10
N ALA A 51 -16.32 18.93 -6.80
CA ALA A 51 -17.54 19.29 -7.53
C ALA A 51 -17.99 18.23 -8.54
N SER A 52 -17.04 17.52 -9.16
CA SER A 52 -17.32 16.38 -10.04
C SER A 52 -17.92 15.19 -9.29
N ASP A 53 -17.49 14.93 -8.06
CA ASP A 53 -18.03 13.84 -7.24
C ASP A 53 -19.47 14.13 -6.82
N ILE A 54 -19.75 15.37 -6.42
CA ILE A 54 -21.11 15.82 -6.09
C ILE A 54 -22.04 15.73 -7.33
N ALA A 55 -21.56 16.15 -8.50
CA ALA A 55 -22.32 16.02 -9.74
C ALA A 55 -22.63 14.55 -10.08
N LYS A 56 -21.65 13.65 -9.93
CA LYS A 56 -21.84 12.21 -10.14
C LYS A 56 -22.84 11.62 -9.14
N ALA A 57 -22.74 11.98 -7.86
CA ALA A 57 -23.68 11.52 -6.84
C ALA A 57 -25.11 12.00 -7.15
N THR A 58 -25.28 13.22 -7.64
CA THR A 58 -26.58 13.76 -8.05
C THR A 58 -27.15 13.01 -9.25
N LEU A 59 -26.34 12.66 -10.23
CA LEU A 59 -26.77 11.83 -11.37
C LEU A 59 -27.16 10.41 -10.91
N LEU A 60 -26.36 9.79 -10.05
CA LEU A 60 -26.68 8.49 -9.47
C LEU A 60 -28.00 8.54 -8.69
N LYS A 61 -28.20 9.59 -7.86
CA LYS A 61 -29.44 9.81 -7.10
C LYS A 61 -30.69 9.77 -8.00
N ALA A 62 -30.63 10.45 -9.15
CA ALA A 62 -31.76 10.52 -10.11
C ALA A 62 -32.13 9.16 -10.71
N ALA A 63 -31.17 8.23 -10.79
CA ALA A 63 -31.38 6.89 -11.34
C ALA A 63 -31.91 5.87 -10.30
N ILE A 64 -31.96 6.22 -9.02
CA ILE A 64 -32.34 5.28 -7.94
C ILE A 64 -33.85 5.01 -7.95
N ARG A 65 -34.20 3.71 -8.00
CA ARG A 65 -35.57 3.21 -8.00
C ARG A 65 -35.84 2.43 -6.71
N ILE A 66 -36.27 3.13 -5.65
CA ILE A 66 -36.48 2.52 -4.32
C ILE A 66 -37.69 1.55 -4.34
N ASP A 67 -38.65 1.78 -5.19
CA ASP A 67 -39.87 0.96 -5.30
C ASP A 67 -39.63 -0.37 -6.04
N ASP A 68 -38.45 -0.56 -6.67
CA ASP A 68 -38.05 -1.81 -7.32
C ASP A 68 -37.17 -2.65 -6.37
N PRO A 69 -37.68 -3.77 -5.79
CA PRO A 69 -36.94 -4.59 -4.85
C PRO A 69 -35.68 -5.21 -5.45
N SER A 70 -35.67 -5.56 -6.74
CA SER A 70 -34.50 -6.12 -7.43
C SER A 70 -33.42 -5.05 -7.55
N TYR A 71 -33.77 -3.85 -7.98
CA TYR A 71 -32.85 -2.73 -8.06
C TYR A 71 -32.22 -2.40 -6.70
N VAL A 72 -33.02 -2.39 -5.62
CA VAL A 72 -32.52 -2.14 -4.26
C VAL A 72 -31.51 -3.21 -3.84
N THR A 73 -31.77 -4.48 -4.14
CA THR A 73 -30.86 -5.59 -3.84
C THR A 73 -29.53 -5.43 -4.56
N ASP A 74 -29.55 -5.01 -5.81
CA ASP A 74 -28.36 -4.88 -6.67
C ASP A 74 -27.69 -3.51 -6.54
N TYR A 75 -28.26 -2.57 -5.80
CA TYR A 75 -27.69 -1.25 -5.64
C TYR A 75 -26.25 -1.31 -5.08
N GLY A 76 -25.26 -0.81 -5.84
CA GLY A 76 -23.85 -0.86 -5.51
C GLY A 76 -23.19 -2.25 -5.68
N ALA A 77 -23.82 -3.19 -6.39
CA ALA A 77 -23.30 -4.55 -6.59
C ALA A 77 -21.94 -4.56 -7.31
N GLU A 78 -21.73 -3.67 -8.27
CA GLU A 78 -20.43 -3.54 -8.98
C GLU A 78 -19.27 -3.26 -8.01
N ALA A 79 -19.47 -2.34 -7.06
CA ALA A 79 -18.48 -2.05 -6.04
C ALA A 79 -18.24 -3.25 -5.09
N CYS A 80 -19.27 -4.08 -4.83
CA CYS A 80 -19.14 -5.30 -4.05
C CYS A 80 -18.30 -6.37 -4.78
N GLN A 81 -18.50 -6.58 -6.08
CA GLN A 81 -17.76 -7.55 -6.89
C GLN A 81 -16.26 -7.25 -6.94
N GLN A 82 -15.89 -5.98 -7.02
CA GLN A 82 -14.49 -5.56 -6.95
C GLN A 82 -13.81 -6.03 -5.65
N SER A 83 -14.52 -6.03 -4.53
CA SER A 83 -14.00 -6.48 -3.24
C SER A 83 -13.56 -7.94 -3.26
N GLU A 84 -14.35 -8.81 -3.85
CA GLU A 84 -14.04 -10.24 -3.97
C GLU A 84 -12.79 -10.47 -4.85
N THR A 85 -12.71 -9.78 -5.97
CA THR A 85 -11.55 -9.86 -6.87
C THR A 85 -10.25 -9.46 -6.15
N ILE A 86 -10.29 -8.36 -5.40
CA ILE A 86 -9.14 -7.88 -4.62
C ILE A 86 -8.74 -8.91 -3.56
N LEU A 87 -9.70 -9.44 -2.80
CA LEU A 87 -9.44 -10.44 -1.77
C LEU A 87 -8.83 -11.72 -2.33
N ASN A 88 -9.30 -12.20 -3.48
CA ASN A 88 -8.77 -13.39 -4.13
C ASN A 88 -7.32 -13.19 -4.58
N GLN A 89 -6.98 -12.01 -5.11
CA GLN A 89 -5.60 -11.66 -5.47
C GLN A 89 -4.69 -11.57 -4.23
N LEU A 90 -5.15 -10.95 -3.14
CA LEU A 90 -4.40 -10.88 -1.88
C LEU A 90 -4.13 -12.28 -1.30
N ASN A 91 -5.13 -13.15 -1.29
CA ASN A 91 -4.97 -14.53 -0.86
C ASN A 91 -3.94 -15.29 -1.69
N THR A 92 -3.88 -15.04 -2.99
CA THR A 92 -2.88 -15.65 -3.89
C THR A 92 -1.47 -15.17 -3.55
N ILE A 93 -1.30 -13.88 -3.29
CA ILE A 93 0.00 -13.29 -2.87
C ILE A 93 0.45 -13.89 -1.54
N SER A 94 -0.45 -13.92 -0.55
CA SER A 94 -0.16 -14.44 0.79
C SER A 94 0.29 -15.91 0.77
N ARG A 95 -0.28 -16.73 -0.11
CA ARG A 95 0.10 -18.16 -0.25
C ARG A 95 1.50 -18.36 -0.83
N ASN A 96 1.98 -17.45 -1.65
CA ASN A 96 3.26 -17.61 -2.35
C ASN A 96 4.47 -17.21 -1.49
N ASP A 97 4.28 -16.45 -0.46
CA ASP A 97 5.26 -16.02 0.56
C ASP A 97 6.70 -15.81 0.04
N TYR A 98 6.83 -15.03 -1.03
CA TYR A 98 8.15 -14.70 -1.60
C TYR A 98 9.00 -13.85 -0.65
N ALA A 99 8.36 -13.07 0.23
CA ALA A 99 9.04 -12.26 1.22
C ALA A 99 9.79 -13.13 2.24
N GLU A 100 9.13 -14.19 2.77
CA GLU A 100 9.80 -15.15 3.66
C GLU A 100 10.92 -15.90 2.94
N GLY A 101 10.73 -16.25 1.66
CA GLY A 101 11.79 -16.81 0.84
C GLY A 101 13.01 -15.92 0.73
N VAL A 102 12.84 -14.60 0.53
CA VAL A 102 13.95 -13.63 0.53
C VAL A 102 14.62 -13.55 1.90
N ARG A 103 13.84 -13.38 2.99
CA ARG A 103 14.37 -13.33 4.37
C ARG A 103 15.19 -14.57 4.71
N LYS A 104 14.69 -15.76 4.37
CA LYS A 104 15.34 -17.04 4.63
C LYS A 104 16.72 -17.14 3.98
N TYR A 105 16.80 -16.91 2.67
CA TYR A 105 18.08 -17.00 1.97
C TYR A 105 19.04 -15.88 2.32
N LEU A 106 18.52 -14.66 2.56
CA LEU A 106 19.32 -13.56 3.07
C LEU A 106 19.90 -13.87 4.45
N GLY A 107 19.08 -14.47 5.34
CA GLY A 107 19.53 -14.95 6.64
C GLY A 107 20.65 -15.98 6.54
N TYR A 108 20.55 -16.94 5.62
CA TYR A 108 21.62 -17.92 5.39
C TYR A 108 22.92 -17.25 4.94
N ILE A 109 22.84 -16.33 3.97
CA ILE A 109 24.00 -15.59 3.47
C ILE A 109 24.66 -14.81 4.63
N LEU A 110 23.87 -14.06 5.40
CA LEU A 110 24.38 -13.25 6.51
C LEU A 110 24.98 -14.12 7.62
N THR A 111 24.36 -15.25 7.94
CA THR A 111 24.90 -16.21 8.91
C THR A 111 26.20 -16.81 8.42
N ASP A 112 26.32 -17.14 7.16
CA ASP A 112 27.53 -17.68 6.55
C ASP A 112 28.69 -16.68 6.63
N THR A 113 28.44 -15.37 6.45
CA THR A 113 29.49 -14.36 6.61
C THR A 113 30.06 -14.28 8.01
N GLN A 114 29.27 -14.62 9.04
CA GLN A 114 29.73 -14.61 10.43
C GLN A 114 30.65 -15.80 10.79
N LYS A 115 30.72 -16.83 9.94
CA LYS A 115 31.60 -17.98 10.14
C LYS A 115 33.09 -17.69 9.89
N VAL A 116 33.40 -16.56 9.25
CA VAL A 116 34.77 -16.19 8.92
C VAL A 116 35.45 -15.53 10.12
N ASP A 117 36.54 -16.14 10.57
CA ASP A 117 37.38 -15.64 11.68
C ASP A 117 38.49 -14.71 11.13
N ILE A 118 38.15 -13.42 11.05
CA ILE A 118 39.03 -12.37 10.53
C ILE A 118 40.32 -12.27 11.30
N GLU A 119 40.24 -12.40 12.65
CA GLU A 119 41.39 -12.29 13.50
C GLU A 119 42.38 -13.46 13.30
N ALA A 120 41.86 -14.67 13.11
CA ALA A 120 42.67 -15.82 12.81
C ALA A 120 43.34 -15.77 11.42
N ILE A 121 42.65 -15.23 10.42
CA ILE A 121 43.25 -15.02 9.09
C ILE A 121 44.40 -14.05 9.18
N SER A 122 44.27 -12.98 9.94
CA SER A 122 45.26 -11.93 10.06
C SER A 122 46.58 -12.39 10.72
N LYS A 123 46.44 -13.25 11.67
CA LYS A 123 47.62 -13.81 12.38
C LYS A 123 48.33 -14.89 11.52
N GLY A 124 48.11 -14.91 10.20
CA GLY A 124 48.81 -15.82 9.28
C GLY A 124 48.37 -17.26 9.34
N GLY A 125 47.21 -17.53 9.92
CA GLY A 125 46.70 -18.90 10.02
C GLY A 125 47.55 -19.82 10.95
N GLU A 126 48.59 -19.29 11.59
CA GLU A 126 49.39 -19.99 12.61
C GLU A 126 48.58 -20.10 13.91
N LYS A 127 47.54 -20.91 13.85
CA LYS A 127 46.89 -21.35 15.08
C LYS A 127 47.73 -22.43 15.72
N SER A 128 48.08 -22.27 17.01
CA SER A 128 48.49 -23.36 17.86
C SER A 128 47.55 -24.54 17.67
N PHE A 129 48.06 -25.75 17.62
CA PHE A 129 47.29 -27.00 17.49
C PHE A 129 46.04 -27.01 18.37
N PHE A 130 46.14 -26.44 19.56
CA PHE A 130 45.03 -26.31 20.51
C PHE A 130 43.97 -25.27 20.11
N SER A 131 44.31 -24.18 19.42
CA SER A 131 43.33 -23.20 18.99
C SER A 131 42.52 -23.65 17.81
N ARG A 132 43.02 -24.56 16.96
CA ARG A 132 42.27 -25.22 15.87
C ARG A 132 41.16 -26.13 16.39
N LEU A 133 41.32 -26.73 17.58
CA LEU A 133 40.32 -27.62 18.17
C LEU A 133 39.14 -26.85 18.79
N PHE A 134 39.30 -25.57 19.13
CA PHE A 134 38.29 -24.77 19.83
C PHE A 134 37.73 -23.59 19.03
N SER A 135 38.23 -23.30 17.83
CA SER A 135 37.68 -22.24 17.00
C SER A 135 36.83 -22.81 15.85
N ASN A 136 35.53 -22.58 15.90
CA ASN A 136 34.58 -22.96 14.85
C ASN A 136 34.62 -22.01 13.63
N GLY A 137 35.55 -21.06 13.57
CA GLY A 137 35.64 -20.06 12.51
C GLY A 137 36.50 -20.50 11.33
N ILE A 138 36.10 -20.10 10.14
CA ILE A 138 36.83 -20.31 8.88
C ILE A 138 38.03 -19.37 8.85
N SER A 139 39.24 -19.94 8.78
CA SER A 139 40.50 -19.21 8.80
C SER A 139 41.45 -19.55 7.69
N THR A 140 41.12 -20.53 6.84
CA THR A 140 41.93 -20.92 5.66
C THR A 140 41.28 -20.51 4.36
N LYS A 141 42.12 -20.21 3.34
CA LYS A 141 41.62 -19.85 2.01
C LYS A 141 40.80 -20.98 1.37
N SER A 142 41.16 -22.25 1.62
CA SER A 142 40.44 -23.40 1.07
C SER A 142 39.03 -23.49 1.63
N ASP A 143 38.87 -23.33 2.96
CA ASP A 143 37.57 -23.37 3.64
C ASP A 143 36.71 -22.17 3.24
N PHE A 144 37.33 -21.00 3.06
CA PHE A 144 36.64 -19.82 2.57
C PHE A 144 36.10 -19.99 1.15
N LEU A 145 36.84 -20.64 0.23
CA LEU A 145 36.35 -20.94 -1.12
C LEU A 145 35.19 -21.95 -1.11
N GLY A 146 35.14 -22.85 -0.12
CA GLY A 146 33.98 -23.69 0.13
C GLY A 146 32.74 -22.87 0.53
N LEU A 147 32.89 -22.03 1.58
CA LEU A 147 31.84 -21.12 2.05
C LEU A 147 31.38 -20.15 0.96
N GLU A 148 32.28 -19.64 0.13
CA GLU A 148 31.95 -18.74 -0.99
C GLU A 148 30.97 -19.42 -1.96
N ARG A 149 31.16 -20.73 -2.24
CA ARG A 149 30.24 -21.47 -3.11
C ARG A 149 28.84 -21.57 -2.50
N ASP A 150 28.75 -21.80 -1.20
CA ASP A 150 27.48 -21.88 -0.48
C ASP A 150 26.78 -20.52 -0.47
N ILE A 151 27.50 -19.45 -0.17
CA ILE A 151 27.00 -18.09 -0.25
C ILE A 151 26.51 -17.77 -1.68
N LYS A 152 27.26 -18.08 -2.71
CA LYS A 152 26.89 -17.85 -4.12
C LYS A 152 25.62 -18.62 -4.49
N SER A 153 25.47 -19.86 -4.03
CA SER A 153 24.26 -20.65 -4.22
C SER A 153 23.05 -19.98 -3.55
N ASN A 154 23.19 -19.61 -2.28
CA ASN A 154 22.15 -18.90 -1.53
C ASN A 154 21.80 -17.53 -2.15
N MET A 155 22.78 -16.80 -2.68
CA MET A 155 22.57 -15.56 -3.43
C MET A 155 21.70 -15.79 -4.67
N THR A 156 21.94 -16.88 -5.41
CA THR A 156 21.15 -17.23 -6.59
C THR A 156 19.69 -17.53 -6.22
N PHE A 157 19.48 -18.31 -5.16
CA PHE A 157 18.12 -18.57 -4.65
C PHE A 157 17.43 -17.33 -4.14
N CYS A 158 18.14 -16.49 -3.37
CA CYS A 158 17.64 -15.21 -2.90
C CYS A 158 17.24 -14.29 -4.06
N GLN A 159 18.08 -14.17 -5.09
CA GLN A 159 17.81 -13.35 -6.27
C GLN A 159 16.57 -13.81 -7.02
N ASN A 160 16.35 -15.12 -7.15
CA ASN A 160 15.15 -15.66 -7.77
C ASN A 160 13.88 -15.30 -6.98
N ARG A 161 13.92 -15.40 -5.64
CA ARG A 161 12.81 -14.98 -4.76
C ARG A 161 12.58 -13.48 -4.81
N LEU A 162 13.67 -12.70 -4.82
CA LEU A 162 13.63 -11.25 -4.94
C LEU A 162 12.97 -10.78 -6.24
N ASN A 163 13.25 -11.45 -7.36
CA ASN A 163 12.61 -11.15 -8.64
C ASN A 163 11.09 -11.42 -8.60
N GLN A 164 10.66 -12.47 -7.91
CA GLN A 164 9.22 -12.70 -7.71
C GLN A 164 8.60 -11.68 -6.76
N LEU A 165 9.31 -11.30 -5.69
CA LEU A 165 8.86 -10.27 -4.76
C LEU A 165 8.70 -8.90 -5.44
N LYS A 166 9.59 -8.53 -6.37
CA LYS A 166 9.45 -7.32 -7.18
C LYS A 166 8.19 -7.33 -8.06
N LYS A 167 7.81 -8.49 -8.62
CA LYS A 167 6.53 -8.62 -9.34
C LYS A 167 5.34 -8.47 -8.40
N THR A 168 5.41 -9.05 -7.20
CA THR A 168 4.38 -8.87 -6.17
C THR A 168 4.20 -7.41 -5.79
N GLN A 169 5.29 -6.62 -5.72
CA GLN A 169 5.23 -5.19 -5.46
C GLN A 169 4.40 -4.42 -6.52
N GLN A 170 4.50 -4.80 -7.79
CA GLN A 170 3.67 -4.22 -8.85
C GLN A 170 2.19 -4.56 -8.65
N ILE A 171 1.89 -5.81 -8.30
CA ILE A 171 0.51 -6.24 -8.01
C ILE A 171 -0.07 -5.47 -6.81
N PHE A 172 0.71 -5.25 -5.74
CA PHE A 172 0.26 -4.42 -4.61
C PHE A 172 -0.10 -3.01 -5.04
N SER A 173 0.67 -2.39 -5.93
CA SER A 173 0.37 -1.05 -6.44
C SER A 173 -0.94 -1.01 -7.23
N GLU A 174 -1.21 -2.04 -8.06
CA GLU A 174 -2.45 -2.18 -8.79
C GLU A 174 -3.66 -2.42 -7.85
N LEU A 175 -3.48 -3.28 -6.84
CA LEU A 175 -4.51 -3.57 -5.85
C LEU A 175 -4.84 -2.34 -4.99
N PHE A 176 -3.83 -1.55 -4.65
CA PHE A 176 -4.01 -0.30 -3.94
C PHE A 176 -4.88 0.67 -4.76
N ALA A 177 -4.55 0.90 -6.04
CA ALA A 177 -5.33 1.77 -6.92
C ALA A 177 -6.77 1.28 -7.13
N LYS A 178 -6.98 -0.02 -7.30
CA LYS A 178 -8.32 -0.62 -7.40
C LYS A 178 -9.12 -0.43 -6.10
N ASN A 179 -8.48 -0.57 -4.95
CA ASN A 179 -9.13 -0.41 -3.66
C ASN A 179 -9.49 1.06 -3.37
N GLU A 180 -8.63 2.01 -3.77
CA GLU A 180 -8.95 3.45 -3.74
C GLU A 180 -10.15 3.78 -4.62
N GLN A 181 -10.20 3.25 -5.83
CA GLN A 181 -11.34 3.46 -6.72
C GLN A 181 -12.62 2.86 -6.14
N GLN A 182 -12.56 1.65 -5.59
CA GLN A 182 -13.70 1.02 -4.90
C GLN A 182 -14.20 1.86 -3.72
N PHE A 183 -13.29 2.41 -2.91
CA PHE A 183 -13.64 3.31 -1.81
C PHE A 183 -14.37 4.55 -2.29
N LYS A 184 -13.89 5.14 -3.37
CA LYS A 184 -14.53 6.29 -4.03
C LYS A 184 -15.94 5.94 -4.53
N ASP A 185 -16.07 4.83 -5.25
CA ASP A 185 -17.36 4.40 -5.82
C ASP A 185 -18.38 4.13 -4.70
N LEU A 186 -18.00 3.42 -3.65
CA LEU A 186 -18.86 3.19 -2.48
C LEU A 186 -19.26 4.49 -1.78
N THR A 187 -18.36 5.45 -1.69
CA THR A 187 -18.65 6.77 -1.11
C THR A 187 -19.70 7.51 -1.93
N LEU A 188 -19.59 7.48 -3.27
CA LEU A 188 -20.56 8.10 -4.16
C LEU A 188 -21.93 7.40 -4.14
N TYR A 189 -21.96 6.05 -4.11
CA TYR A 189 -23.20 5.28 -3.93
C TYR A 189 -23.89 5.62 -2.60
N LEU A 190 -23.14 5.70 -1.51
CA LEU A 190 -23.67 6.05 -0.19
C LEU A 190 -24.26 7.46 -0.18
N LEU A 191 -23.54 8.45 -0.70
CA LEU A 191 -24.04 9.82 -0.76
C LEU A 191 -25.30 9.92 -1.62
N ALA A 192 -25.28 9.36 -2.83
CA ALA A 192 -26.44 9.36 -3.74
C ALA A 192 -27.65 8.67 -3.12
N GLY A 193 -27.42 7.51 -2.48
CA GLY A 193 -28.47 6.76 -1.81
C GLY A 193 -29.08 7.49 -0.61
N GLN A 194 -28.24 8.13 0.20
CA GLN A 194 -28.72 8.92 1.35
C GLN A 194 -29.54 10.13 0.90
N LEU A 195 -29.06 10.85 -0.08
CA LEU A 195 -29.80 11.99 -0.64
C LEU A 195 -31.18 11.55 -1.20
N ARG A 196 -31.23 10.40 -1.85
CA ARG A 196 -32.50 9.85 -2.37
C ARG A 196 -33.43 9.39 -1.24
N LEU A 197 -32.89 8.73 -0.22
CA LEU A 197 -33.65 8.29 0.94
C LEU A 197 -34.29 9.47 1.69
N GLU A 198 -33.52 10.53 1.89
CA GLU A 198 -34.00 11.75 2.58
C GLU A 198 -35.08 12.47 1.76
N GLU A 199 -34.90 12.57 0.45
CA GLU A 199 -35.92 13.15 -0.45
C GLU A 199 -37.24 12.38 -0.37
N GLU A 200 -37.21 11.05 -0.42
CA GLU A 200 -38.41 10.22 -0.34
C GLU A 200 -39.08 10.27 1.05
N GLN A 201 -38.29 10.34 2.11
CA GLN A 201 -38.81 10.51 3.49
C GLN A 201 -39.49 11.87 3.65
N GLN A 202 -38.92 12.95 3.09
CA GLN A 202 -39.53 14.28 3.13
C GLN A 202 -40.84 14.32 2.33
N LEU A 203 -40.88 13.73 1.13
CA LEU A 203 -42.09 13.62 0.33
C LEU A 203 -43.20 12.87 1.05
N MET A 204 -42.84 11.78 1.76
CA MET A 204 -43.80 10.99 2.52
C MET A 204 -44.36 11.75 3.74
N GLN A 205 -43.53 12.59 4.39
CA GLN A 205 -43.98 13.44 5.52
C GLN A 205 -44.92 14.57 5.06
N GLN A 206 -44.71 15.11 3.85
CA GLN A 206 -45.56 16.17 3.28
C GLN A 206 -46.91 15.66 2.77
N GLN A 207 -46.98 14.41 2.34
CA GLN A 207 -48.23 13.75 1.99
C GLN A 207 -48.97 13.33 3.26
N ASN A 208 -49.63 14.31 3.87
CA ASN A 208 -50.42 14.07 5.10
C ASN A 208 -51.49 13.00 4.80
N PRO A 209 -51.35 11.76 5.30
CA PRO A 209 -52.28 10.70 4.97
C PRO A 209 -53.52 10.80 5.84
N VAL A 210 -54.39 11.72 5.52
CA VAL A 210 -55.82 11.49 5.84
C VAL A 210 -56.22 10.37 4.89
N ALA A 211 -55.88 9.15 5.29
CA ALA A 211 -56.05 7.93 4.49
C ALA A 211 -57.51 7.74 4.14
N ALA A 212 -57.89 8.15 3.00
CA ALA A 212 -59.27 8.11 2.52
C ALA A 212 -59.76 6.66 2.29
N ASN A 213 -58.84 5.67 2.09
CA ASN A 213 -59.22 4.28 1.89
C ASN A 213 -58.11 3.28 2.19
N VAL A 214 -58.45 1.99 2.26
CA VAL A 214 -57.57 0.85 2.56
C VAL A 214 -56.41 0.74 1.54
N PHE A 215 -56.62 1.06 0.27
CA PHE A 215 -55.55 0.98 -0.75
C PHE A 215 -54.51 2.05 -0.54
N ALA A 216 -54.86 3.26 -0.10
CA ALA A 216 -53.95 4.33 0.21
C ALA A 216 -53.09 3.97 1.43
N GLN A 217 -53.70 3.33 2.47
CA GLN A 217 -52.98 2.82 3.64
C GLN A 217 -51.97 1.73 3.23
N GLN A 218 -52.38 0.79 2.37
CA GLN A 218 -51.50 -0.28 1.90
C GLN A 218 -50.31 0.29 1.12
N ALA A 219 -50.58 1.24 0.20
CA ALA A 219 -49.50 1.90 -0.56
C ALA A 219 -48.50 2.62 0.33
N LEU A 220 -48.94 3.24 1.43
CA LEU A 220 -48.07 3.86 2.42
C LEU A 220 -47.18 2.83 3.14
N ILE A 221 -47.76 1.68 3.58
CA ILE A 221 -47.03 0.59 4.20
C ILE A 221 -45.99 0.01 3.23
N ASP A 222 -46.36 -0.19 1.97
CA ASP A 222 -45.44 -0.71 0.93
C ASP A 222 -44.28 0.24 0.71
N LYS A 223 -44.53 1.56 0.68
CA LYS A 223 -43.52 2.60 0.57
C LYS A 223 -42.56 2.61 1.76
N GLN A 224 -43.09 2.53 3.00
CA GLN A 224 -42.27 2.44 4.21
C GLN A 224 -41.39 1.19 4.21
N ASN A 225 -41.92 0.05 3.77
CA ASN A 225 -41.15 -1.18 3.61
C ASN A 225 -40.04 -1.07 2.57
N ALA A 226 -40.31 -0.38 1.44
CA ALA A 226 -39.32 -0.12 0.41
C ALA A 226 -38.17 0.77 0.95
N LEU A 227 -38.50 1.86 1.63
CA LEU A 227 -37.50 2.75 2.26
C LEU A 227 -36.65 2.00 3.28
N SER A 228 -37.27 1.19 4.15
CA SER A 228 -36.55 0.41 5.16
C SER A 228 -35.62 -0.64 4.55
N ARG A 229 -35.99 -1.25 3.42
CA ARG A 229 -35.09 -2.15 2.64
C ARG A 229 -33.91 -1.41 2.08
N PHE A 230 -34.14 -0.22 1.49
CA PHE A 230 -33.09 0.59 0.91
C PHE A 230 -32.12 1.11 1.97
N GLU A 231 -32.63 1.55 3.12
CA GLU A 231 -31.81 1.96 4.27
C GLU A 231 -30.89 0.82 4.77
N ARG A 232 -31.40 -0.41 4.90
CA ARG A 232 -30.56 -1.58 5.25
C ARG A 232 -29.49 -1.82 4.18
N ARG A 233 -29.80 -1.63 2.90
CA ARG A 233 -28.80 -1.75 1.83
C ARG A 233 -27.72 -0.70 1.97
N LEU A 234 -28.04 0.55 2.28
CA LEU A 234 -27.06 1.61 2.53
C LEU A 234 -26.18 1.28 3.74
N GLN A 235 -26.74 0.73 4.82
CA GLN A 235 -25.96 0.28 5.98
C GLN A 235 -24.95 -0.82 5.58
N THR A 236 -25.34 -1.76 4.74
CA THR A 236 -24.43 -2.80 4.20
C THR A 236 -23.29 -2.17 3.40
N LEU A 237 -23.57 -1.21 2.53
CA LEU A 237 -22.55 -0.49 1.76
C LEU A 237 -21.64 0.35 2.67
N LYS A 238 -22.16 0.94 3.74
CA LYS A 238 -21.37 1.68 4.73
C LYS A 238 -20.36 0.78 5.43
N VAL A 239 -20.78 -0.42 5.86
CA VAL A 239 -19.88 -1.42 6.45
C VAL A 239 -18.82 -1.85 5.46
N LEU A 240 -19.19 -2.12 4.22
CA LEU A 240 -18.24 -2.49 3.17
C LEU A 240 -17.22 -1.37 2.90
N ARG A 241 -17.67 -0.11 2.81
CA ARG A 241 -16.79 1.05 2.64
C ARG A 241 -15.75 1.15 3.77
N HIS A 242 -16.17 0.95 5.01
CA HIS A 242 -15.27 0.94 6.15
C HIS A 242 -14.23 -0.20 6.06
N THR A 243 -14.66 -1.39 5.67
CA THR A 243 -13.75 -2.53 5.42
C THR A 243 -12.74 -2.22 4.32
N VAL A 244 -13.16 -1.55 3.24
CA VAL A 244 -12.27 -1.13 2.15
C VAL A 244 -11.26 -0.10 2.65
N LEU A 245 -11.67 0.85 3.48
CA LEU A 245 -10.76 1.84 4.08
C LEU A 245 -9.67 1.18 4.93
N LEU A 246 -10.02 0.23 5.78
CA LEU A 246 -9.05 -0.54 6.57
C LEU A 246 -8.07 -1.30 5.67
N ARG A 247 -8.56 -1.88 4.57
CA ARG A 247 -7.74 -2.60 3.60
C ARG A 247 -6.75 -1.68 2.89
N ILE A 248 -7.11 -0.43 2.60
CA ILE A 248 -6.18 0.59 2.05
C ILE A 248 -4.97 0.75 2.97
N GLY A 249 -5.20 0.89 4.27
CA GLY A 249 -4.12 0.98 5.26
C GLY A 249 -3.22 -0.26 5.29
N GLN A 250 -3.82 -1.46 5.29
CA GLN A 250 -3.09 -2.73 5.25
C GLN A 250 -2.25 -2.88 3.98
N LEU A 251 -2.83 -2.61 2.80
CA LEU A 251 -2.12 -2.67 1.53
C LEU A 251 -0.92 -1.71 1.50
N ARG A 252 -1.07 -0.52 2.08
CA ARG A 252 0.02 0.45 2.15
C ARG A 252 1.16 -0.04 3.02
N LEU A 253 0.84 -0.62 4.17
CA LEU A 253 1.84 -1.19 5.07
C LEU A 253 2.60 -2.35 4.41
N GLU A 254 1.89 -3.29 3.78
CA GLU A 254 2.49 -4.42 3.06
C GLU A 254 3.38 -3.96 1.89
N GLN A 255 2.94 -2.93 1.17
CA GLN A 255 3.72 -2.33 0.10
C GLN A 255 5.05 -1.76 0.63
N GLN A 256 5.01 -1.02 1.74
CA GLN A 256 6.20 -0.43 2.36
C GLN A 256 7.15 -1.51 2.90
N ASN A 257 6.63 -2.52 3.59
CA ASN A 257 7.42 -3.64 4.11
C ASN A 257 8.12 -4.40 2.98
N THR A 258 7.41 -4.62 1.87
CA THR A 258 7.95 -5.29 0.69
C THR A 258 9.06 -4.47 0.03
N LEU A 259 8.88 -3.15 -0.12
CA LEU A 259 9.92 -2.26 -0.66
C LEU A 259 11.17 -2.24 0.21
N THR A 260 11.00 -2.10 1.52
CA THR A 260 12.12 -2.12 2.47
C THR A 260 12.92 -3.43 2.36
N LEU A 261 12.25 -4.57 2.27
CA LEU A 261 12.91 -5.87 2.10
C LEU A 261 13.63 -5.98 0.76
N ILE A 262 13.03 -5.48 -0.33
CA ILE A 262 13.66 -5.44 -1.65
C ILE A 262 14.95 -4.62 -1.61
N ASP A 263 14.92 -3.44 -0.99
CA ASP A 263 16.07 -2.54 -0.90
C ASP A 263 17.20 -3.15 -0.04
N GLN A 264 16.87 -3.70 1.11
CA GLN A 264 17.81 -4.41 1.97
C GLN A 264 18.47 -5.60 1.27
N ALA A 265 17.67 -6.40 0.54
CA ALA A 265 18.18 -7.53 -0.20
C ALA A 265 19.10 -7.09 -1.36
N ASN A 266 18.69 -6.09 -2.15
CA ASN A 266 19.52 -5.56 -3.23
C ASN A 266 20.85 -5.00 -2.72
N GLU A 267 20.83 -4.21 -1.66
CA GLU A 267 22.05 -3.66 -1.06
C GLU A 267 22.98 -4.79 -0.58
N THR A 268 22.44 -5.75 0.16
CA THR A 268 23.22 -6.86 0.70
C THR A 268 23.83 -7.72 -0.40
N LEU A 269 23.03 -8.12 -1.41
CA LEU A 269 23.48 -9.01 -2.47
C LEU A 269 24.43 -8.36 -3.47
N ASN A 270 24.24 -7.08 -3.78
CA ASN A 270 24.97 -6.41 -4.86
C ASN A 270 26.12 -5.53 -4.39
N LEU A 271 26.13 -5.11 -3.14
CA LEU A 271 27.16 -4.22 -2.61
C LEU A 271 27.92 -4.82 -1.43
N VAL A 272 27.23 -5.18 -0.35
CA VAL A 272 27.89 -5.48 0.92
C VAL A 272 28.58 -6.85 0.88
N VAL A 273 27.91 -7.90 0.44
CA VAL A 273 28.50 -9.26 0.36
C VAL A 273 29.64 -9.32 -0.67
N PRO A 274 29.53 -8.75 -1.87
CA PRO A 274 30.68 -8.68 -2.80
C PRO A 274 31.87 -7.89 -2.25
N ALA A 275 31.65 -6.76 -1.59
CA ALA A 275 32.71 -5.98 -0.96
C ALA A 275 33.42 -6.75 0.16
N TRP A 276 32.64 -7.36 1.07
CA TRP A 276 33.15 -8.23 2.14
C TRP A 276 34.01 -9.39 1.57
N LYS A 277 33.52 -10.06 0.52
CA LYS A 277 34.26 -11.13 -0.15
C LYS A 277 35.60 -10.64 -0.71
N GLN A 278 35.64 -9.51 -1.37
CA GLN A 278 36.87 -8.92 -1.92
C GLN A 278 37.86 -8.58 -0.80
N GLN A 279 37.40 -8.03 0.32
CA GLN A 279 38.21 -7.73 1.47
C GLN A 279 38.84 -8.99 2.09
N ILE A 280 38.08 -10.09 2.23
CA ILE A 280 38.58 -11.38 2.70
C ILE A 280 39.65 -11.93 1.75
N LEU A 281 39.41 -11.91 0.44
CA LEU A 281 40.38 -12.39 -0.54
C LEU A 281 41.65 -11.54 -0.56
N ALA A 282 41.55 -10.23 -0.41
CA ALA A 282 42.66 -9.33 -0.26
C ALA A 282 43.49 -9.69 0.99
N LEU A 283 42.82 -9.95 2.13
CA LEU A 283 43.47 -10.35 3.37
C LEU A 283 44.27 -11.65 3.21
N PHE A 284 43.74 -12.66 2.50
CA PHE A 284 44.47 -13.91 2.20
C PHE A 284 45.65 -13.69 1.24
N SER A 285 45.66 -12.62 0.46
CA SER A 285 46.72 -12.32 -0.53
C SER A 285 47.86 -11.48 0.05
N LEU A 286 47.65 -10.81 1.17
CA LEU A 286 48.63 -10.02 1.86
C LEU A 286 49.43 -10.92 2.83
N SER A 287 50.64 -11.28 2.48
CA SER A 287 51.57 -11.86 3.43
C SER A 287 51.92 -10.82 4.52
N SER A 288 51.99 -11.26 5.75
CA SER A 288 52.21 -10.57 7.03
C SER A 288 53.13 -9.34 7.02
N SER A 289 52.70 -8.24 6.42
CA SER A 289 53.36 -6.94 6.51
C SER A 289 52.51 -5.96 7.33
N ASP A 290 53.19 -5.09 8.08
CA ASP A 290 52.61 -4.16 9.08
C ASP A 290 51.57 -3.17 8.59
N ASN A 291 51.24 -3.17 7.29
CA ASN A 291 50.30 -2.24 6.66
C ASN A 291 48.85 -2.72 6.60
N ASN A 292 48.47 -3.81 7.28
CA ASN A 292 47.18 -4.43 7.19
C ASN A 292 46.12 -3.85 8.13
N SER A 293 46.48 -2.93 9.02
CA SER A 293 45.58 -2.42 10.06
C SER A 293 44.33 -1.73 9.50
N LEU A 294 44.48 -0.99 8.39
CA LEU A 294 43.34 -0.31 7.75
C LEU A 294 42.37 -1.30 7.07
N LEU A 295 42.89 -2.31 6.35
CA LEU A 295 42.05 -3.34 5.73
C LEU A 295 41.32 -4.16 6.79
N TYR A 296 41.97 -4.43 7.90
CA TYR A 296 41.39 -5.06 9.05
C TYR A 296 40.22 -4.30 9.62
N GLN A 297 40.39 -3.01 9.88
CA GLN A 297 39.36 -2.15 10.40
C GLN A 297 38.17 -2.08 9.46
N GLN A 298 38.42 -1.88 8.18
CA GLN A 298 37.37 -1.87 7.14
C GLN A 298 36.60 -3.19 7.08
N LEU A 299 37.30 -4.33 7.20
CA LEU A 299 36.66 -5.63 7.17
C LEU A 299 35.85 -5.90 8.45
N ALA A 300 36.36 -5.50 9.61
CA ALA A 300 35.62 -5.60 10.88
C ALA A 300 34.34 -4.75 10.85
N ASP A 301 34.43 -3.51 10.33
CA ASP A 301 33.28 -2.63 10.17
C ASP A 301 32.23 -3.23 9.22
N THR A 302 32.69 -3.81 8.11
CA THR A 302 31.81 -4.48 7.15
C THR A 302 31.12 -5.70 7.76
N GLN A 303 31.85 -6.51 8.51
CA GLN A 303 31.31 -7.69 9.18
C GLN A 303 30.31 -7.30 10.29
N GLN A 304 30.58 -6.24 11.03
CA GLN A 304 29.67 -5.68 12.00
C GLN A 304 28.37 -5.18 11.33
N SER A 305 28.48 -4.49 10.20
CA SER A 305 27.31 -4.06 9.39
C SER A 305 26.47 -5.27 8.94
N LEU A 306 27.10 -6.35 8.47
CA LEU A 306 26.42 -7.59 8.11
C LEU A 306 25.73 -8.24 9.31
N HIS A 307 26.36 -8.21 10.46
CA HIS A 307 25.76 -8.73 11.70
C HIS A 307 24.51 -7.91 12.12
N GLN A 308 24.58 -6.58 12.06
CA GLN A 308 23.43 -5.72 12.34
C GLN A 308 22.28 -5.98 11.38
N LYS A 309 22.58 -6.21 10.09
CA LYS A 309 21.56 -6.59 9.09
C LYS A 309 20.92 -7.94 9.43
N LEU A 310 21.67 -8.91 9.94
CA LEU A 310 21.12 -10.18 10.39
C LEU A 310 20.18 -10.02 11.60
N LEU A 311 20.57 -9.19 12.56
CA LEU A 311 19.72 -8.90 13.72
C LEU A 311 18.41 -8.22 13.31
N SER A 312 18.47 -7.18 12.47
CA SER A 312 17.27 -6.47 11.98
C SER A 312 16.34 -7.38 11.18
N LEU A 313 16.89 -8.34 10.44
CA LEU A 313 16.11 -9.33 9.69
C LEU A 313 15.33 -10.28 10.61
N ASN A 314 15.92 -10.66 11.75
CA ASN A 314 15.29 -11.51 12.76
C ASN A 314 14.20 -10.76 13.53
N GLU A 315 14.43 -9.49 13.90
CA GLU A 315 13.44 -8.66 14.59
C GLU A 315 12.17 -8.41 13.72
N THR A 316 12.33 -8.24 12.43
CA THR A 316 11.18 -8.10 11.51
C THR A 316 10.37 -9.38 11.40
N LYS A 317 11.00 -10.55 11.61
CA LYS A 317 10.32 -11.84 11.62
C LYS A 317 9.43 -12.03 12.86
N GLU A 318 9.84 -11.51 14.00
CA GLU A 318 9.08 -11.62 15.27
C GLU A 318 7.85 -10.69 15.31
N ARG A 319 7.84 -9.65 14.47
CA ARG A 319 6.74 -8.67 14.39
C ARG A 319 5.71 -8.97 13.28
N SER A 320 5.94 -9.95 12.44
CA SER A 320 5.05 -10.41 11.35
C SER A 320 4.21 -11.59 11.78
#